data_5333d79e21fe6d18d878ebae1a0c6ec8
#
_entry.id   5333d79e21fe6d18d878ebae1a0c6ec8
#
_cell.length_a   1.000
_cell.length_b   1.000
_cell.length_c   1.000
_cell.angle_alpha   90.00
_cell.angle_beta   90.00
_cell.angle_gamma   90.00
#
_symmetry.space_group_name_H-M   'P 1'
#
loop_
_entity.id
_entity.type
_entity.pdbx_description
1 polymer ?
#
loop_
_entity_poly.entity_id
_entity_poly.type
_entity_poly.pdbx_seq_one_letter_code
_entity_poly.pdbx_strand_id
1 'polypeptide(L)' 'MPRMNNETKLLFAIEHILHLEDLIEGNEWEEHLHRSLSSFKCEIERQLKNEQHKRGTLNDN' A
#
# COMPACT_ATOMS: atom_id res chain seq x y z
N MET A 1 16.42 -8.16 -16.16
CA MET A 1 16.05 -7.65 -14.87
C MET A 1 14.80 -8.33 -14.34
N PRO A 2 14.84 -8.84 -13.13
CA PRO A 2 13.67 -9.53 -12.62
C PRO A 2 12.52 -8.54 -12.43
N ARG A 3 11.35 -9.02 -12.74
CA ARG A 3 10.15 -8.23 -12.62
C ARG A 3 9.57 -8.42 -11.23
N MET A 4 9.29 -7.32 -10.56
CA MET A 4 8.62 -7.43 -9.26
C MET A 4 7.20 -7.93 -9.48
N ASN A 5 6.77 -8.87 -8.64
CA ASN A 5 5.40 -9.32 -8.70
C ASN A 5 4.50 -8.25 -8.08
N ASN A 6 3.20 -8.43 -8.26
CA ASN A 6 2.25 -7.43 -7.82
C ASN A 6 2.26 -7.24 -6.30
N GLU A 7 2.44 -8.32 -5.58
CA GLU A 7 2.50 -8.25 -4.12
C GLU A 7 3.65 -7.37 -3.65
N THR A 8 4.82 -7.56 -4.25
CA THR A 8 6.01 -6.79 -3.90
C THR A 8 5.80 -5.31 -4.22
N LYS A 9 5.20 -5.03 -5.37
CA LYS A 9 4.92 -3.65 -5.75
C LYS A 9 4.00 -2.98 -4.75
N LEU A 10 2.99 -3.69 -4.30
CA LEU A 10 2.04 -3.15 -3.33
C LEU A 10 2.70 -2.89 -1.98
N LEU A 11 3.60 -3.78 -1.57
CA LEU A 11 4.34 -3.59 -0.34
C LEU A 11 5.22 -2.34 -0.39
N PHE A 12 5.90 -2.14 -1.53
CA PHE A 12 6.71 -0.94 -1.71
C PHE A 12 5.84 0.31 -1.72
N ALA A 13 4.65 0.21 -2.32
CA ALA A 13 3.75 1.35 -2.34
C ALA A 13 3.33 1.75 -0.93
N ILE A 14 3.04 0.79 -0.09
CA ILE A 14 2.70 1.08 1.30
C ILE A 14 3.86 1.75 2.01
N GLU A 15 5.06 1.26 1.79
CA GLU A 15 6.24 1.82 2.40
C GLU A 15 6.42 3.28 2.00
N HIS A 16 6.18 3.59 0.72
CA HIS A 16 6.28 4.96 0.25
C HIS A 16 5.22 5.85 0.86
N ILE A 17 4.02 5.31 1.07
CA ILE A 17 2.96 6.06 1.72
C ILE A 17 3.35 6.43 3.14
N LEU A 18 3.97 5.51 3.86
CA LEU A 18 4.44 5.79 5.22
C LEU A 18 5.48 6.89 5.23
N HIS A 19 6.36 6.91 4.25
CA HIS A 19 7.33 7.98 4.09
C HIS A 19 6.65 9.31 3.79
N LEU A 20 5.63 9.28 2.94
CA LEU A 20 4.89 10.49 2.63
C LEU A 20 4.18 11.04 3.86
N GLU A 21 3.64 10.17 4.69
CA GLU A 21 2.98 10.60 5.91
C GLU A 21 3.95 11.35 6.82
N ASP A 22 5.18 10.89 6.89
CA ASP A 22 6.22 11.58 7.65
C ASP A 22 6.54 12.95 7.07
N LEU A 23 6.62 13.01 5.75
CA LEU A 23 7.00 14.24 5.07
C LEU A 23 5.94 15.33 5.15
N ILE A 24 4.68 14.95 5.23
CA ILE A 24 3.60 15.93 5.29
C ILE A 24 3.28 16.37 6.71
N GLU A 25 3.89 15.74 7.70
CA GLU A 25 3.66 16.11 9.08
C GLU A 25 4.06 17.56 9.33
N GLY A 26 3.16 18.33 9.93
CA GLY A 26 3.40 19.74 10.16
C GLY A 26 3.05 20.63 8.98
N ASN A 27 2.63 20.06 7.88
CA ASN A 27 2.21 20.83 6.71
C ASN A 27 0.81 21.41 6.96
N GLU A 28 0.55 22.58 6.40
CA GLU A 28 -0.75 23.21 6.59
C GLU A 28 -1.90 22.40 5.98
N TRP A 29 -1.58 21.53 5.04
CA TRP A 29 -2.56 20.67 4.40
C TRP A 29 -2.50 19.24 4.93
N GLU A 30 -1.85 19.06 6.07
CA GLU A 30 -1.58 17.73 6.62
C GLU A 30 -2.85 16.89 6.74
N GLU A 31 -3.91 17.48 7.29
CA GLU A 31 -5.14 16.74 7.50
C GLU A 31 -5.75 16.25 6.20
N HIS A 32 -5.76 17.11 5.20
CA HIS A 32 -6.30 16.76 3.89
C HIS A 32 -5.45 15.69 3.22
N LEU A 33 -4.13 15.87 3.25
CA LEU A 33 -3.21 14.92 2.64
C LEU A 33 -3.24 13.59 3.36
N HIS A 34 -3.33 13.63 4.68
CA HIS A 34 -3.40 12.41 5.48
C HIS A 34 -4.63 11.59 5.12
N ARG A 35 -5.75 12.26 4.95
CA ARG A 35 -7.00 11.60 4.59
C ARG A 35 -6.89 10.94 3.22
N SER A 36 -6.31 11.65 2.27
CA SER A 36 -6.12 11.12 0.92
C SER A 36 -5.19 9.91 0.93
N LEU A 37 -4.10 10.00 1.69
CA LEU A 37 -3.15 8.90 1.79
C LEU A 37 -3.75 7.69 2.48
N SER A 38 -4.57 7.93 3.52
CA SER A 38 -5.22 6.83 4.23
C SER A 38 -6.16 6.06 3.32
N SER A 39 -6.91 6.80 2.51
CA SER A 39 -7.82 6.18 1.57
C SER A 39 -7.06 5.33 0.55
N PHE A 40 -5.99 5.87 0.03
CA PHE A 40 -5.15 5.17 -0.93
C PHE A 40 -4.50 3.94 -0.31
N LYS A 41 -4.01 4.10 0.91
CA LYS A 41 -3.39 3.02 1.64
C LYS A 41 -4.37 1.87 1.87
N CYS A 42 -5.60 2.19 2.26
CA CYS A 42 -6.64 1.17 2.46
C CYS A 42 -6.88 0.38 1.18
N GLU A 43 -6.92 1.07 0.07
CA GLU A 43 -7.14 0.40 -1.21
C GLU A 43 -5.98 -0.53 -1.56
N ILE A 44 -4.75 -0.06 -1.32
CA ILE A 44 -3.57 -0.89 -1.58
C ILE A 44 -3.57 -2.11 -0.67
N GLU A 45 -3.91 -1.93 0.59
CA GLU A 45 -3.96 -3.05 1.53
C GLU A 45 -5.01 -4.07 1.12
N ARG A 46 -6.13 -3.59 0.60
CA ARG A 46 -7.17 -4.48 0.12
C ARG A 46 -6.67 -5.31 -1.06
N GLN A 47 -5.97 -4.66 -1.98
CA GLN A 47 -5.42 -5.36 -3.13
C GLN A 47 -4.34 -6.36 -2.72
N LEU A 48 -3.52 -5.97 -1.76
CA LEU A 48 -2.48 -6.86 -1.25
C LEU A 48 -3.10 -8.10 -0.63
N LYS A 49 -4.15 -7.92 0.14
CA LYS A 49 -4.87 -9.02 0.74
C LYS A 49 -5.41 -9.97 -0.31
N ASN A 50 -5.95 -9.40 -1.40
CA ASN A 50 -6.45 -10.21 -2.49
C ASN A 50 -5.34 -11.03 -3.14
N GLU A 51 -4.18 -10.43 -3.33
CA GLU A 51 -3.05 -11.13 -3.92
C GLU A 51 -2.59 -12.29 -3.02
N GLN A 52 -2.54 -12.02 -1.74
CA GLN A 52 -2.14 -13.04 -0.78
C GLN A 52 -3.18 -14.15 -0.69
N HIS A 53 -4.44 -13.79 -0.78
CA HIS A 53 -5.51 -14.77 -0.74
C HIS A 53 -5.49 -15.68 -1.97
N LYS A 54 -5.26 -15.09 -3.13
CA LYS A 54 -5.15 -15.89 -4.35
C LYS A 54 -4.04 -16.92 -4.23
N ARG A 55 -2.89 -16.48 -3.72
CA ARG A 55 -1.75 -17.36 -3.56
C ARG A 55 -2.05 -18.45 -2.55
N GLY A 56 -2.69 -18.08 -1.45
CA GLY A 56 -3.08 -19.03 -0.43
C GLY A 56 -4.07 -20.05 -0.94
N THR A 57 -5.03 -19.60 -1.74
CA THR A 57 -6.02 -20.49 -2.33
C THR A 57 -5.37 -21.51 -3.23
N LEU A 58 -4.41 -21.06 -4.02
CA LEU A 58 -3.69 -21.95 -4.92
C LEU A 58 -2.90 -23.00 -4.15
N ASN A 59 -2.38 -22.62 -3.01
CA ASN A 59 -1.58 -23.53 -2.20
C ASN A 59 -2.42 -24.47 -1.37
N ASP A 60 -3.62 -24.11 -1.12
CA ASP A 60 -4.51 -24.86 -0.23
C ASP A 60 -5.04 -26.12 -0.83
N ASN A 61 -4.86 -26.28 -2.09
CA ASN A 61 -5.34 -27.52 -2.73
C ASN A 61 -4.29 -28.57 -2.74
#